data_b020cbf7983eb0171efce3ac7f847309
#
_entry.id   b020cbf7983eb0171efce3ac7f847309
#
_cell.length_a   1.000
_cell.length_b   1.000
_cell.length_c   1.000
_cell.angle_alpha   90.00
_cell.angle_beta   90.00
_cell.angle_gamma   90.00
#
_symmetry.space_group_name_H-M   'P 1'
#
loop_
_entity.id
_entity.type
_entity.pdbx_description
1 polymer ?
#
loop_
_entity_poly.entity_id
_entity_poly.type
_entity_poly.pdbx_seq_one_letter_code
_entity_poly.pdbx_strand_id
1 'polypeptide(L)'
;MADRGVPGPVHGLFQRRVAGDDALLKLARLRFAQMGLGAEVYADTPDELEHVLGFVPPHPYLPMVHLNRRVNVLNEGGYGVVVEFADRFAGRVAGLVIHDKHEMEEQTGQLLSVMRRLDGHLSERPGAPLVFLEYAAGLEPAWFVEVAERLGDAERVSCCIDVGHIGMRQASVRFTRGHPELSLGDLNPQDGRLPDLVADVQAAVEGATRDVLDTIHAIGSAGKHLHFHLHDGHPLIRGLSDHFTFLTRLPIPFSYQGRQSLSMMYGPGGLASIVAAAMDACHPGAVSFTLEIHQVEGRLPLGDASGLFSRWRDTTNAERMNYWLSVLGENALLMSECLTESQ
;
A
#
# COMPACT_ATOMS: atom_id res chain seq x y z
N MET A 1 -13.37 15.46 27.08
CA MET A 1 -13.11 15.25 25.64
C MET A 1 -11.62 15.02 25.55
N ALA A 2 -11.19 13.81 25.26
CA ALA A 2 -9.77 13.55 24.97
C ALA A 2 -9.42 14.36 23.72
N ASP A 3 -8.31 15.06 23.77
CA ASP A 3 -7.71 15.76 22.64
C ASP A 3 -7.41 14.69 21.58
N ARG A 4 -8.31 14.52 20.63
CA ARG A 4 -8.07 13.65 19.47
C ARG A 4 -7.07 14.38 18.62
N GLY A 5 -5.82 13.91 18.64
CA GLY A 5 -4.70 14.53 17.97
C GLY A 5 -4.95 14.73 16.46
N VAL A 6 -4.09 15.55 15.85
CA VAL A 6 -4.10 15.78 14.39
C VAL A 6 -4.03 14.44 13.67
N PRO A 7 -4.85 14.21 12.63
CA PRO A 7 -4.76 13.00 11.79
C PRO A 7 -3.32 12.79 11.31
N GLY A 8 -2.92 11.51 11.23
CA GLY A 8 -1.60 11.17 10.75
C GLY A 8 -1.32 11.65 9.32
N PRO A 9 -0.06 11.74 8.92
CA PRO A 9 0.32 12.22 7.60
C PRO A 9 -0.22 11.32 6.50
N VAL A 10 -0.77 11.93 5.45
CA VAL A 10 -1.15 11.25 4.20
C VAL A 10 -0.10 11.57 3.14
N HIS A 11 0.51 10.52 2.64
CA HIS A 11 1.49 10.58 1.54
C HIS A 11 0.85 10.06 0.25
N GLY A 12 1.44 10.39 -0.86
CA GLY A 12 1.18 9.76 -2.14
C GLY A 12 2.49 9.29 -2.76
N LEU A 13 2.41 8.33 -3.66
CA LEU A 13 3.56 7.92 -4.45
C LEU A 13 4.09 9.11 -5.22
N PHE A 14 5.37 9.32 -5.14
CA PHE A 14 5.99 10.44 -5.87
C PHE A 14 6.73 9.92 -7.08
N GLN A 15 7.57 9.84 -7.67
CA GLN A 15 8.31 9.74 -8.90
C GLN A 15 8.24 8.43 -9.70
N ARG A 16 7.67 7.34 -9.23
CA ARG A 16 7.82 6.00 -9.84
C ARG A 16 7.61 5.95 -11.36
N ARG A 17 6.68 6.76 -11.90
CA ARG A 17 6.36 6.77 -13.33
C ARG A 17 7.18 7.76 -14.15
N VAL A 18 7.91 8.64 -13.50
CA VAL A 18 8.67 9.72 -14.12
C VAL A 18 10.14 9.70 -13.71
N ALA A 19 10.58 8.62 -13.08
CA ALA A 19 11.99 8.43 -12.74
C ALA A 19 12.87 8.60 -13.98
N GLY A 20 13.94 9.39 -13.84
CA GLY A 20 14.84 9.72 -14.95
C GLY A 20 14.40 10.89 -15.84
N ASP A 21 13.25 11.54 -15.55
CA ASP A 21 12.80 12.75 -16.25
C ASP A 21 12.61 13.90 -15.27
N ASP A 22 13.61 14.74 -15.14
CA ASP A 22 13.64 15.88 -14.21
C ASP A 22 12.56 16.94 -14.49
N ALA A 23 12.14 17.08 -15.75
CA ALA A 23 11.08 18.02 -16.10
C ALA A 23 9.72 17.52 -15.56
N LEU A 24 9.47 16.23 -15.69
CA LEU A 24 8.26 15.60 -15.14
C LEU A 24 8.32 15.56 -13.60
N LEU A 25 9.48 15.34 -12.98
CA LEU A 25 9.63 15.41 -11.53
C LEU A 25 9.30 16.81 -10.99
N LYS A 26 9.74 17.88 -11.69
CA LYS A 26 9.38 19.26 -11.32
C LYS A 26 7.88 19.51 -11.43
N LEU A 27 7.23 18.99 -12.47
CA LEU A 27 5.79 19.12 -12.62
C LEU A 27 5.03 18.31 -11.54
N ALA A 28 5.47 17.10 -11.24
CA ALA A 28 4.92 16.31 -10.15
C ALA A 28 5.03 17.02 -8.80
N ARG A 29 6.18 17.66 -8.52
CA ARG A 29 6.38 18.49 -7.32
C ARG A 29 5.31 19.56 -7.16
N LEU A 30 5.00 20.28 -8.22
CA LEU A 30 3.98 21.34 -8.18
C LEU A 30 2.60 20.76 -7.86
N ARG A 31 2.27 19.61 -8.45
CA ARG A 31 0.98 18.94 -8.19
C ARG A 31 0.88 18.43 -6.76
N PHE A 32 1.91 17.79 -6.23
CA PHE A 32 1.92 17.35 -4.83
C PHE A 32 1.75 18.54 -3.87
N ALA A 33 2.45 19.64 -4.09
CA ALA A 33 2.29 20.85 -3.28
C ALA A 33 0.85 21.38 -3.33
N GLN A 34 0.20 21.37 -4.51
CA GLN A 34 -1.19 21.79 -4.67
C GLN A 34 -2.18 20.88 -3.93
N MET A 35 -1.90 19.58 -3.85
CA MET A 35 -2.75 18.60 -3.16
C MET A 35 -2.47 18.55 -1.65
N GLY A 36 -1.42 19.16 -1.16
CA GLY A 36 -1.02 19.08 0.25
C GLY A 36 -0.60 17.67 0.69
N LEU A 37 -0.20 16.81 -0.25
CA LEU A 37 0.26 15.45 0.04
C LEU A 37 1.74 15.44 0.44
N GLY A 38 2.07 14.65 1.48
CA GLY A 38 3.41 14.15 1.70
C GLY A 38 3.86 13.23 0.56
N ALA A 39 5.13 12.89 0.52
CA ALA A 39 5.66 12.04 -0.53
C ALA A 39 6.14 10.69 0.02
N GLU A 40 5.78 9.60 -0.64
CA GLU A 40 6.52 8.36 -0.56
C GLU A 40 7.35 8.18 -1.83
N VAL A 41 8.62 7.87 -1.65
CA VAL A 41 9.65 7.88 -2.68
C VAL A 41 10.21 6.48 -2.85
N TYR A 42 10.27 6.00 -4.09
CA TYR A 42 11.00 4.76 -4.40
C TYR A 42 12.45 5.08 -4.74
N ALA A 43 13.38 4.35 -4.15
CA ALA A 43 14.79 4.48 -4.47
C ALA A 43 15.51 3.12 -4.39
N ASP A 44 16.31 2.83 -5.41
CA ASP A 44 17.13 1.62 -5.47
C ASP A 44 18.50 1.84 -4.80
N THR A 45 18.95 3.09 -4.78
CA THR A 45 20.24 3.47 -4.20
C THR A 45 20.13 4.77 -3.40
N PRO A 46 21.02 5.00 -2.42
CA PRO A 46 21.08 6.25 -1.68
C PRO A 46 21.31 7.49 -2.59
N ASP A 47 22.06 7.35 -3.68
CA ASP A 47 22.29 8.45 -4.62
C ASP A 47 21.04 8.81 -5.42
N GLU A 48 20.27 7.81 -5.82
CA GLU A 48 18.95 8.03 -6.44
C GLU A 48 18.00 8.74 -5.47
N LEU A 49 17.96 8.31 -4.20
CA LEU A 49 17.16 8.98 -3.18
C LEU A 49 17.59 10.43 -3.00
N GLU A 50 18.88 10.72 -2.93
CA GLU A 50 19.40 12.08 -2.84
C GLU A 50 18.92 12.96 -3.99
N HIS A 51 18.96 12.42 -5.22
CA HIS A 51 18.48 13.12 -6.41
C HIS A 51 16.98 13.39 -6.34
N VAL A 52 16.18 12.38 -6.03
CA VAL A 52 14.71 12.50 -6.00
C VAL A 52 14.23 13.42 -4.86
N LEU A 53 14.87 13.36 -3.69
CA LEU A 53 14.55 14.26 -2.58
C LEU A 53 14.71 15.75 -2.96
N GLY A 54 15.59 16.07 -3.91
CA GLY A 54 15.71 17.40 -4.48
C GLY A 54 14.44 17.92 -5.17
N PHE A 55 13.52 17.01 -5.57
CA PHE A 55 12.25 17.34 -6.20
C PHE A 55 11.04 17.15 -5.27
N VAL A 56 11.19 16.51 -4.10
CA VAL A 56 10.09 16.38 -3.15
C VAL A 56 9.60 17.75 -2.72
N PRO A 57 8.27 18.01 -2.76
CA PRO A 57 7.74 19.30 -2.37
C PRO A 57 7.92 19.54 -0.86
N PRO A 58 8.07 20.79 -0.44
CA PRO A 58 8.02 21.10 0.98
C PRO A 58 6.70 20.65 1.60
N HIS A 59 6.78 19.91 2.69
CA HIS A 59 5.63 19.40 3.43
C HIS A 59 5.95 19.40 4.94
N PRO A 60 4.95 19.58 5.83
CA PRO A 60 5.17 19.51 7.28
C PRO A 60 5.73 18.16 7.76
N TYR A 61 5.44 17.09 7.02
CA TYR A 61 5.93 15.74 7.33
C TYR A 61 7.08 15.36 6.41
N LEU A 62 8.07 14.68 6.98
CA LEU A 62 9.18 14.13 6.21
C LEU A 62 8.68 13.03 5.25
N PRO A 63 9.33 12.85 4.11
CA PRO A 63 8.95 11.80 3.16
C PRO A 63 9.18 10.39 3.73
N MET A 64 8.39 9.45 3.25
CA MET A 64 8.59 8.00 3.39
C MET A 64 9.45 7.49 2.23
N VAL A 65 10.18 6.42 2.45
CA VAL A 65 11.01 5.79 1.41
C VAL A 65 10.65 4.33 1.29
N HIS A 66 10.25 3.93 0.11
CA HIS A 66 9.97 2.54 -0.24
C HIS A 66 11.20 1.92 -0.88
N LEU A 67 11.85 1.00 -0.19
CA LEU A 67 13.06 0.35 -0.69
C LEU A 67 12.72 -0.70 -1.74
N ASN A 68 13.70 -0.99 -2.60
CA ASN A 68 13.52 -1.98 -3.64
C ASN A 68 13.11 -3.34 -3.04
N ARG A 69 12.10 -3.98 -3.66
CA ARG A 69 11.61 -5.30 -3.25
C ARG A 69 12.67 -6.41 -3.21
N ARG A 70 13.88 -6.18 -3.77
CA ARG A 70 15.00 -7.13 -3.69
C ARG A 70 15.74 -7.06 -2.37
N VAL A 71 15.55 -6.00 -1.59
CA VAL A 71 16.14 -5.88 -0.26
C VAL A 71 15.56 -6.99 0.62
N ASN A 72 16.46 -7.82 1.17
CA ASN A 72 16.10 -8.90 2.07
C ASN A 72 16.96 -8.81 3.32
N VAL A 73 16.35 -8.40 4.42
CA VAL A 73 17.04 -8.16 5.69
C VAL A 73 17.55 -9.43 6.35
N LEU A 74 17.11 -10.62 5.92
CA LEU A 74 17.62 -11.89 6.43
C LEU A 74 19.08 -12.15 6.03
N ASN A 75 19.60 -11.44 5.03
CA ASN A 75 21.00 -11.51 4.66
C ASN A 75 21.74 -10.20 4.97
N GLU A 76 23.05 -10.28 5.21
CA GLU A 76 23.85 -9.13 5.59
C GLU A 76 23.88 -8.02 4.54
N GLY A 77 23.79 -8.36 3.24
CA GLY A 77 23.72 -7.36 2.17
C GLY A 77 22.45 -6.51 2.24
N GLY A 78 21.28 -7.15 2.40
CA GLY A 78 20.01 -6.45 2.54
C GLY A 78 19.92 -5.67 3.85
N TYR A 79 20.40 -6.23 4.96
CA TYR A 79 20.54 -5.52 6.23
C TYR A 79 21.41 -4.26 6.05
N GLY A 80 22.59 -4.40 5.43
CA GLY A 80 23.50 -3.28 5.18
C GLY A 80 22.89 -2.17 4.35
N VAL A 81 22.07 -2.51 3.35
CA VAL A 81 21.33 -1.51 2.56
C VAL A 81 20.39 -0.71 3.44
N VAL A 82 19.58 -1.35 4.30
CA VAL A 82 18.65 -0.64 5.20
C VAL A 82 19.41 0.29 6.15
N VAL A 83 20.50 -0.17 6.72
CA VAL A 83 21.37 0.63 7.61
C VAL A 83 21.96 1.83 6.86
N GLU A 84 22.48 1.63 5.65
CA GLU A 84 23.05 2.72 4.83
C GLU A 84 22.03 3.82 4.54
N PHE A 85 20.81 3.44 4.14
CA PHE A 85 19.73 4.40 3.93
C PHE A 85 19.35 5.12 5.23
N ALA A 86 19.20 4.40 6.32
CA ALA A 86 18.84 4.98 7.60
C ALA A 86 19.90 5.98 8.10
N ASP A 87 21.17 5.63 8.00
CA ASP A 87 22.27 6.48 8.45
C ASP A 87 22.43 7.75 7.60
N ARG A 88 22.35 7.58 6.27
CA ARG A 88 22.56 8.70 5.33
C ARG A 88 21.41 9.72 5.34
N PHE A 89 20.20 9.25 5.63
CA PHE A 89 18.99 10.10 5.57
C PHE A 89 18.36 10.36 6.93
N ALA A 90 19.09 10.16 8.02
CA ALA A 90 18.64 10.52 9.36
C ALA A 90 18.21 12.00 9.42
N GLY A 91 17.03 12.28 9.96
CA GLY A 91 16.40 13.60 10.02
C GLY A 91 15.87 14.12 8.69
N ARG A 92 15.97 13.37 7.61
CA ARG A 92 15.54 13.77 6.26
C ARG A 92 14.36 12.94 5.73
N VAL A 93 14.16 11.74 6.25
CA VAL A 93 13.03 10.87 5.95
C VAL A 93 12.39 10.36 7.23
N ALA A 94 11.08 10.15 7.20
CA ALA A 94 10.32 9.69 8.37
C ALA A 94 10.45 8.18 8.57
N GLY A 95 10.46 7.42 7.49
CA GLY A 95 10.50 5.96 7.55
C GLY A 95 11.01 5.31 6.27
N LEU A 96 11.45 4.08 6.40
CA LEU A 96 11.85 3.18 5.33
C LEU A 96 10.87 2.00 5.31
N VAL A 97 10.29 1.70 4.18
CA VAL A 97 9.42 0.53 3.97
C VAL A 97 10.22 -0.58 3.29
N ILE A 98 10.19 -1.77 3.86
CA ILE A 98 10.82 -2.98 3.34
C ILE A 98 9.79 -4.09 3.21
N HIS A 99 9.82 -4.83 2.11
CA HIS A 99 8.89 -5.93 1.89
C HIS A 99 9.20 -7.15 2.75
N ASP A 100 8.16 -7.85 3.23
CA ASP A 100 8.28 -9.22 3.68
C ASP A 100 8.67 -10.17 2.51
N LYS A 101 9.05 -11.40 2.85
CA LYS A 101 9.45 -12.43 1.90
C LYS A 101 8.87 -13.78 2.35
N HIS A 102 8.58 -14.66 1.40
CA HIS A 102 8.05 -15.99 1.72
C HIS A 102 8.92 -16.77 2.72
N GLU A 103 10.24 -16.68 2.57
CA GLU A 103 11.18 -17.36 3.47
C GLU A 103 11.18 -16.79 4.90
N MET A 104 10.63 -15.61 5.14
CA MET A 104 10.59 -15.03 6.48
C MET A 104 9.64 -15.78 7.41
N GLU A 105 8.57 -16.38 6.88
CA GLU A 105 7.66 -17.21 7.67
C GLU A 105 8.37 -18.43 8.25
N GLU A 106 9.17 -19.13 7.44
CA GLU A 106 9.96 -20.26 7.89
C GLU A 106 11.11 -19.85 8.81
N GLN A 107 11.60 -18.61 8.68
CA GLN A 107 12.74 -18.05 9.41
C GLN A 107 12.33 -16.96 10.40
N THR A 108 11.13 -17.03 10.98
CA THR A 108 10.58 -16.03 11.90
C THR A 108 11.52 -15.66 13.04
N GLY A 109 12.20 -16.65 13.64
CA GLY A 109 13.16 -16.40 14.71
C GLY A 109 14.36 -15.56 14.26
N GLN A 110 14.87 -15.81 13.06
CA GLN A 110 15.94 -15.02 12.46
C GLN A 110 15.47 -13.61 12.11
N LEU A 111 14.28 -13.48 11.51
CA LEU A 111 13.68 -12.18 11.22
C LEU A 111 13.61 -11.32 12.47
N LEU A 112 13.02 -11.84 13.55
CA LEU A 112 12.89 -11.10 14.82
C LEU A 112 14.24 -10.69 15.40
N SER A 113 15.25 -11.56 15.30
CA SER A 113 16.61 -11.24 15.75
C SER A 113 17.22 -10.10 14.93
N VAL A 114 17.06 -10.13 13.60
CA VAL A 114 17.57 -9.09 12.69
C VAL A 114 16.82 -7.77 12.90
N MET A 115 15.50 -7.81 13.06
CA MET A 115 14.70 -6.61 13.28
C MET A 115 15.05 -5.95 14.63
N ARG A 116 15.31 -6.73 15.70
CA ARG A 116 15.79 -6.17 16.97
C ARG A 116 17.21 -5.62 16.88
N ARG A 117 18.09 -6.25 16.10
CA ARG A 117 19.43 -5.69 15.83
C ARG A 117 19.34 -4.36 15.11
N LEU A 118 18.41 -4.25 14.16
CA LEU A 118 18.14 -3.01 13.43
C LEU A 118 17.57 -1.94 14.36
N ASP A 119 16.60 -2.30 15.20
CA ASP A 119 16.00 -1.42 16.20
C ASP A 119 17.08 -0.81 17.13
N GLY A 120 17.98 -1.64 17.67
CA GLY A 120 19.10 -1.20 18.48
C GLY A 120 20.01 -0.22 17.74
N HIS A 121 20.38 -0.52 16.49
CA HIS A 121 21.20 0.37 15.66
C HIS A 121 20.52 1.74 15.45
N LEU A 122 19.23 1.73 15.13
CA LEU A 122 18.47 2.96 14.85
C LEU A 122 18.23 3.78 16.12
N SER A 123 18.01 3.13 17.27
CA SER A 123 17.79 3.81 18.55
C SER A 123 19.02 4.58 19.05
N GLU A 124 20.21 4.17 18.65
CA GLU A 124 21.46 4.88 18.96
C GLU A 124 21.69 6.11 18.06
N ARG A 125 20.88 6.31 17.03
CA ARG A 125 21.05 7.36 16.02
C ARG A 125 20.01 8.47 16.14
N PRO A 126 20.37 9.69 16.52
CA PRO A 126 19.44 10.81 16.54
C PRO A 126 18.86 11.07 15.15
N GLY A 127 17.53 11.14 15.07
CA GLY A 127 16.82 11.38 13.81
C GLY A 127 16.76 10.17 12.88
N ALA A 128 17.15 8.99 13.32
CA ALA A 128 16.98 7.77 12.51
C ALA A 128 15.52 7.59 12.11
N PRO A 129 15.24 7.18 10.84
CA PRO A 129 13.88 6.88 10.40
C PRO A 129 13.33 5.65 11.12
N LEU A 130 12.02 5.50 11.11
CA LEU A 130 11.38 4.23 11.42
C LEU A 130 11.63 3.24 10.29
N VAL A 131 11.61 1.95 10.59
CA VAL A 131 11.62 0.89 9.57
C VAL A 131 10.31 0.11 9.68
N PHE A 132 9.61 0.00 8.57
CA PHE A 132 8.34 -0.68 8.47
C PHE A 132 8.49 -1.95 7.63
N LEU A 133 8.20 -3.11 8.23
CA LEU A 133 8.03 -4.34 7.48
C LEU A 133 6.65 -4.32 6.83
N GLU A 134 6.62 -4.38 5.52
CA GLU A 134 5.38 -4.36 4.75
C GLU A 134 4.87 -5.77 4.46
N TYR A 135 3.57 -5.95 4.61
CA TYR A 135 2.87 -7.13 4.13
C TYR A 135 2.75 -7.08 2.61
N ALA A 136 3.60 -7.77 1.89
CA ALA A 136 3.70 -7.73 0.43
C ALA A 136 3.74 -9.11 -0.24
N ALA A 137 4.32 -10.12 0.42
CA ALA A 137 4.50 -11.45 -0.16
C ALA A 137 3.23 -12.32 -0.16
N GLY A 138 2.15 -11.90 0.49
CA GLY A 138 0.91 -12.67 0.59
C GLY A 138 1.02 -13.85 1.54
N LEU A 139 1.74 -13.69 2.64
CA LEU A 139 1.84 -14.63 3.75
C LEU A 139 0.52 -14.72 4.54
N GLU A 140 0.44 -15.60 5.53
CA GLU A 140 -0.75 -15.65 6.38
C GLU A 140 -0.82 -14.39 7.28
N PRO A 141 -1.93 -13.64 7.29
CA PRO A 141 -2.05 -12.44 8.14
C PRO A 141 -1.82 -12.72 9.62
N ALA A 142 -2.19 -13.91 10.11
CA ALA A 142 -1.93 -14.31 11.49
C ALA A 142 -0.44 -14.36 11.82
N TRP A 143 0.41 -14.78 10.89
CA TRP A 143 1.87 -14.73 11.04
C TRP A 143 2.37 -13.28 11.14
N PHE A 144 1.83 -12.41 10.29
CA PHE A 144 2.20 -11.00 10.30
C PHE A 144 1.82 -10.31 11.60
N VAL A 145 0.62 -10.63 12.15
CA VAL A 145 0.19 -10.21 13.49
C VAL A 145 1.15 -10.71 14.56
N GLU A 146 1.52 -12.01 14.54
CA GLU A 146 2.51 -12.57 15.48
C GLU A 146 3.84 -11.81 15.44
N VAL A 147 4.35 -11.50 14.25
CA VAL A 147 5.59 -10.72 14.09
C VAL A 147 5.43 -9.33 14.72
N ALA A 148 4.32 -8.64 14.47
CA ALA A 148 4.04 -7.32 15.04
C ALA A 148 4.00 -7.37 16.59
N GLU A 149 3.29 -8.35 17.15
CA GLU A 149 3.20 -8.54 18.62
C GLU A 149 4.58 -8.83 19.24
N ARG A 150 5.36 -9.72 18.62
CA ARG A 150 6.70 -10.10 19.09
C ARG A 150 7.73 -8.99 18.94
N LEU A 151 7.48 -7.98 18.14
CA LEU A 151 8.27 -6.76 18.01
C LEU A 151 7.67 -5.60 18.81
N GLY A 152 6.68 -5.85 19.67
CA GLY A 152 5.98 -4.82 20.43
C GLY A 152 6.88 -3.94 21.28
N ASP A 153 8.02 -4.46 21.74
CA ASP A 153 9.04 -3.76 22.53
C ASP A 153 10.03 -2.92 21.67
N ALA A 154 10.08 -3.10 20.36
CA ALA A 154 10.94 -2.34 19.46
C ALA A 154 10.41 -0.91 19.25
N GLU A 155 11.28 0.09 19.32
CA GLU A 155 10.90 1.51 19.20
C GLU A 155 10.99 2.05 17.77
N ARG A 156 11.95 1.55 16.99
CA ARG A 156 12.28 2.04 15.64
C ARG A 156 11.85 1.13 14.52
N VAL A 157 11.36 -0.07 14.85
CA VAL A 157 10.89 -1.06 13.89
C VAL A 157 9.40 -1.30 14.09
N SER A 158 8.64 -1.32 13.01
CA SER A 158 7.20 -1.51 13.04
C SER A 158 6.69 -2.20 11.77
N CYS A 159 5.38 -2.10 11.50
CA CYS A 159 4.71 -2.74 10.37
C CYS A 159 4.11 -1.71 9.42
N CYS A 160 4.12 -2.05 8.14
CA CYS A 160 3.33 -1.41 7.09
C CYS A 160 2.22 -2.39 6.68
N ILE A 161 0.98 -1.98 6.87
CA ILE A 161 -0.20 -2.77 6.54
C ILE A 161 -0.64 -2.40 5.13
N ASP A 162 -0.34 -3.28 4.16
CA ASP A 162 -0.89 -3.14 2.82
C ASP A 162 -2.27 -3.79 2.78
N VAL A 163 -3.29 -2.95 2.79
CA VAL A 163 -4.69 -3.40 2.87
C VAL A 163 -5.15 -4.12 1.60
N GLY A 164 -4.64 -3.73 0.44
CA GLY A 164 -4.98 -4.36 -0.82
C GLY A 164 -4.41 -5.77 -0.91
N HIS A 165 -3.15 -5.95 -0.54
CA HIS A 165 -2.49 -7.25 -0.55
C HIS A 165 -3.15 -8.23 0.43
N ILE A 166 -3.44 -7.81 1.66
CA ILE A 166 -4.16 -8.65 2.63
C ILE A 166 -5.54 -9.04 2.10
N GLY A 167 -6.30 -8.06 1.63
CA GLY A 167 -7.66 -8.30 1.15
C GLY A 167 -7.71 -9.24 -0.05
N MET A 168 -6.86 -9.04 -1.05
CA MET A 168 -6.78 -9.90 -2.23
C MET A 168 -6.39 -11.34 -1.86
N ARG A 169 -5.44 -11.49 -0.95
CA ARG A 169 -5.02 -12.80 -0.42
C ARG A 169 -6.19 -13.49 0.29
N GLN A 170 -6.86 -12.79 1.20
CA GLN A 170 -7.97 -13.37 1.97
C GLN A 170 -9.18 -13.70 1.10
N ALA A 171 -9.51 -12.87 0.11
CA ALA A 171 -10.56 -13.18 -0.86
C ALA A 171 -10.25 -14.48 -1.62
N SER A 172 -9.00 -14.66 -2.07
CA SER A 172 -8.57 -15.88 -2.74
C SER A 172 -8.67 -17.10 -1.83
N VAL A 173 -8.19 -17.00 -0.59
CA VAL A 173 -8.27 -18.12 0.40
C VAL A 173 -9.72 -18.49 0.69
N ARG A 174 -10.59 -17.51 0.93
CA ARG A 174 -12.01 -17.74 1.21
C ARG A 174 -12.74 -18.39 0.04
N PHE A 175 -12.49 -17.92 -1.17
CA PHE A 175 -13.08 -18.50 -2.38
C PHE A 175 -12.63 -19.94 -2.59
N THR A 176 -11.32 -20.21 -2.55
CA THR A 176 -10.77 -21.56 -2.73
C THR A 176 -11.27 -22.54 -1.66
N ARG A 177 -11.55 -22.08 -0.45
CA ARG A 177 -12.13 -22.93 0.60
C ARG A 177 -13.53 -23.44 0.25
N GLY A 178 -14.34 -22.62 -0.44
CA GLY A 178 -15.65 -23.04 -0.99
C GLY A 178 -15.55 -23.79 -2.32
N HIS A 179 -14.48 -23.59 -3.07
CA HIS A 179 -14.25 -24.12 -4.40
C HIS A 179 -12.82 -24.68 -4.53
N PRO A 180 -12.52 -25.86 -3.93
CA PRO A 180 -11.15 -26.39 -3.87
C PRO A 180 -10.51 -26.63 -5.26
N GLU A 181 -11.33 -26.84 -6.29
CA GLU A 181 -10.88 -27.06 -7.66
C GLU A 181 -10.64 -25.77 -8.46
N LEU A 182 -10.92 -24.61 -7.84
CA LEU A 182 -10.84 -23.32 -8.50
C LEU A 182 -10.02 -22.32 -7.69
N SER A 183 -9.25 -21.49 -8.39
CA SER A 183 -8.64 -20.32 -7.81
C SER A 183 -9.28 -19.06 -8.38
N LEU A 184 -9.46 -18.01 -7.55
CA LEU A 184 -9.86 -16.70 -8.06
C LEU A 184 -8.92 -16.21 -9.16
N GLY A 185 -7.63 -16.52 -9.05
CA GLY A 185 -6.63 -16.18 -10.05
C GLY A 185 -6.83 -16.88 -11.41
N ASP A 186 -7.62 -17.95 -11.47
CA ASP A 186 -7.92 -18.67 -12.71
C ASP A 186 -9.21 -18.18 -13.38
N LEU A 187 -10.02 -17.42 -12.65
CA LEU A 187 -11.19 -16.75 -13.19
C LEU A 187 -10.79 -15.45 -13.86
N ASN A 188 -11.46 -15.14 -14.95
CA ASN A 188 -11.35 -13.84 -15.58
C ASN A 188 -12.77 -13.30 -15.86
N PRO A 189 -12.93 -12.00 -16.13
CA PRO A 189 -14.25 -11.41 -16.35
C PRO A 189 -15.06 -12.03 -17.51
N GLN A 190 -14.41 -12.77 -18.40
CA GLN A 190 -15.03 -13.43 -19.56
C GLN A 190 -15.26 -14.94 -19.33
N ASP A 191 -14.91 -15.45 -18.15
CA ASP A 191 -15.09 -16.88 -17.84
C ASP A 191 -16.57 -17.25 -17.83
N GLY A 192 -16.91 -18.26 -18.63
CA GLY A 192 -18.29 -18.73 -18.76
C GLY A 192 -18.91 -19.28 -17.45
N ARG A 193 -18.09 -19.62 -16.47
CA ARG A 193 -18.51 -20.08 -15.12
C ARG A 193 -18.88 -18.92 -14.20
N LEU A 194 -18.41 -17.71 -14.51
CA LEU A 194 -18.53 -16.56 -13.62
C LEU A 194 -19.98 -16.22 -13.22
N PRO A 195 -20.99 -16.30 -14.10
CA PRO A 195 -22.39 -16.03 -13.72
C PRO A 195 -22.88 -16.89 -12.53
N ASP A 196 -22.39 -18.14 -12.43
CA ASP A 196 -22.79 -19.05 -11.37
C ASP A 196 -21.96 -18.84 -10.08
N LEU A 197 -20.80 -18.20 -10.19
CA LEU A 197 -19.84 -17.99 -9.10
C LEU A 197 -19.86 -16.57 -8.50
N VAL A 198 -20.59 -15.63 -9.11
CA VAL A 198 -20.57 -14.19 -8.70
C VAL A 198 -20.91 -14.03 -7.23
N ALA A 199 -21.93 -14.73 -6.72
CA ALA A 199 -22.33 -14.62 -5.32
C ALA A 199 -21.24 -15.12 -4.36
N ASP A 200 -20.55 -16.20 -4.72
CA ASP A 200 -19.48 -16.79 -3.90
C ASP A 200 -18.24 -15.92 -3.91
N VAL A 201 -17.88 -15.34 -5.07
CA VAL A 201 -16.79 -14.37 -5.17
C VAL A 201 -17.10 -13.14 -4.33
N GLN A 202 -18.32 -12.62 -4.39
CA GLN A 202 -18.71 -11.46 -3.59
C GLN A 202 -18.68 -11.76 -2.10
N ALA A 203 -19.18 -12.91 -1.67
CA ALA A 203 -19.12 -13.36 -0.26
C ALA A 203 -17.66 -13.51 0.22
N ALA A 204 -16.77 -14.01 -0.64
CA ALA A 204 -15.35 -14.11 -0.35
C ALA A 204 -14.70 -12.72 -0.14
N VAL A 205 -15.03 -11.74 -0.99
CA VAL A 205 -14.55 -10.35 -0.90
C VAL A 205 -15.07 -9.67 0.37
N GLU A 206 -16.36 -9.78 0.67
CA GLU A 206 -16.94 -9.22 1.90
C GLU A 206 -16.32 -9.83 3.17
N GLY A 207 -16.05 -11.15 3.13
CA GLY A 207 -15.33 -11.83 4.19
C GLY A 207 -13.89 -11.34 4.34
N ALA A 208 -13.19 -11.16 3.22
CA ALA A 208 -11.82 -10.66 3.19
C ALA A 208 -11.70 -9.22 3.73
N THR A 209 -12.67 -8.38 3.46
CA THR A 209 -12.72 -7.02 4.03
C THR A 209 -12.77 -7.07 5.56
N ARG A 210 -13.56 -7.97 6.13
CA ARG A 210 -13.59 -8.18 7.59
C ARG A 210 -12.24 -8.65 8.12
N ASP A 211 -11.59 -9.60 7.44
CA ASP A 211 -10.25 -10.08 7.84
C ASP A 211 -9.21 -8.95 7.84
N VAL A 212 -9.30 -8.01 6.90
CA VAL A 212 -8.43 -6.82 6.87
C VAL A 212 -8.67 -5.94 8.11
N LEU A 213 -9.93 -5.65 8.44
CA LEU A 213 -10.26 -4.84 9.62
C LEU A 213 -9.82 -5.53 10.91
N ASP A 214 -10.02 -6.85 11.04
CA ASP A 214 -9.57 -7.64 12.18
C ASP A 214 -8.03 -7.60 12.29
N THR A 215 -7.31 -7.67 11.17
CA THR A 215 -5.84 -7.58 11.13
C THR A 215 -5.37 -6.19 11.59
N ILE A 216 -6.03 -5.11 11.14
CA ILE A 216 -5.73 -3.75 11.57
C ILE A 216 -5.88 -3.62 13.08
N HIS A 217 -6.99 -4.08 13.66
CA HIS A 217 -7.23 -4.04 15.11
C HIS A 217 -6.21 -4.87 15.89
N ALA A 218 -5.87 -6.07 15.41
CA ALA A 218 -4.90 -6.94 16.05
C ALA A 218 -3.52 -6.29 16.12
N ILE A 219 -3.00 -5.77 14.99
CA ILE A 219 -1.69 -5.11 14.93
C ILE A 219 -1.71 -3.76 15.67
N GLY A 220 -2.79 -2.99 15.55
CA GLY A 220 -2.96 -1.70 16.23
C GLY A 220 -2.87 -1.81 17.75
N SER A 221 -3.36 -2.93 18.32
CA SER A 221 -3.29 -3.19 19.75
C SER A 221 -1.86 -3.26 20.31
N ALA A 222 -0.85 -3.46 19.46
CA ALA A 222 0.56 -3.42 19.86
C ALA A 222 1.04 -2.00 20.24
N GLY A 223 0.24 -0.95 20.00
CA GLY A 223 0.54 0.43 20.43
C GLY A 223 1.70 1.10 19.71
N LYS A 224 2.09 0.58 18.54
CA LYS A 224 3.22 1.06 17.74
C LYS A 224 2.79 2.09 16.70
N HIS A 225 3.76 2.83 16.15
CA HIS A 225 3.51 3.61 14.95
C HIS A 225 3.31 2.66 13.77
N LEU A 226 2.15 2.74 13.10
CA LEU A 226 1.84 1.94 11.92
C LEU A 226 1.83 2.80 10.66
N HIS A 227 2.31 2.20 9.59
CA HIS A 227 2.19 2.75 8.26
C HIS A 227 1.16 1.92 7.48
N PHE A 228 0.41 2.57 6.59
CA PHE A 228 -0.60 1.90 5.77
C PHE A 228 -0.35 2.22 4.30
N HIS A 229 -0.28 1.18 3.48
CA HIS A 229 -0.41 1.31 2.04
C HIS A 229 -1.89 1.12 1.68
N LEU A 230 -2.44 2.14 1.06
CA LEU A 230 -3.85 2.21 0.71
C LEU A 230 -4.02 2.16 -0.80
N HIS A 231 -4.58 1.08 -1.26
CA HIS A 231 -5.05 0.91 -2.63
C HIS A 231 -6.23 -0.05 -2.65
N ASP A 232 -7.06 0.05 -3.66
CA ASP A 232 -8.13 -0.91 -3.91
C ASP A 232 -7.61 -2.07 -4.78
N GLY A 233 -8.40 -3.12 -4.91
CA GLY A 233 -8.15 -4.27 -5.74
C GLY A 233 -9.41 -4.72 -6.46
N HIS A 234 -9.26 -5.63 -7.42
CA HIS A 234 -10.39 -6.26 -8.08
C HIS A 234 -10.25 -7.79 -8.00
N PRO A 235 -11.27 -8.52 -7.52
CA PRO A 235 -11.15 -9.93 -7.22
C PRO A 235 -10.82 -10.82 -8.43
N LEU A 236 -11.15 -10.38 -9.65
CA LEU A 236 -10.91 -11.11 -10.89
C LEU A 236 -9.73 -10.58 -11.70
N ILE A 237 -8.98 -9.61 -11.17
CA ILE A 237 -7.80 -9.07 -11.84
C ILE A 237 -6.58 -9.68 -11.18
N ARG A 238 -5.78 -10.36 -12.00
CA ARG A 238 -4.59 -11.05 -11.54
C ARG A 238 -3.48 -10.08 -11.18
N GLY A 239 -2.89 -10.33 -10.05
CA GLY A 239 -1.64 -9.75 -9.60
C GLY A 239 -1.80 -8.95 -8.32
N LEU A 240 -1.02 -9.33 -7.31
CA LEU A 240 -0.84 -8.53 -6.09
C LEU A 240 -0.28 -7.12 -6.40
N SER A 241 0.02 -6.82 -7.67
CA SER A 241 0.61 -5.55 -8.11
C SER A 241 -0.38 -4.58 -8.76
N ASP A 242 -1.66 -4.90 -8.77
CA ASP A 242 -2.68 -4.03 -9.37
C ASP A 242 -3.31 -3.15 -8.29
N HIS A 243 -2.64 -2.04 -8.01
CA HIS A 243 -3.01 -1.06 -6.99
C HIS A 243 -3.97 -0.05 -7.59
N PHE A 244 -5.27 -0.29 -7.42
CA PHE A 244 -6.33 0.53 -7.99
C PHE A 244 -6.71 1.72 -7.11
N THR A 245 -7.36 2.68 -7.74
CA THR A 245 -8.02 3.78 -7.04
C THR A 245 -9.29 3.31 -6.32
N PHE A 246 -9.57 3.86 -5.14
CA PHE A 246 -10.86 3.67 -4.44
C PHE A 246 -12.04 4.36 -5.14
N LEU A 247 -11.75 5.28 -6.03
CA LEU A 247 -12.74 5.93 -6.87
C LEU A 247 -12.88 5.12 -8.15
N THR A 248 -13.88 4.29 -8.23
CA THR A 248 -14.24 3.47 -9.40
C THR A 248 -14.54 4.30 -10.64
N ARG A 249 -13.58 5.08 -11.13
CA ARG A 249 -13.68 5.83 -12.38
C ARG A 249 -13.16 5.08 -13.60
N LEU A 250 -12.44 4.00 -13.38
CA LEU A 250 -12.28 3.03 -14.45
C LEU A 250 -13.65 2.43 -14.69
N PRO A 251 -14.08 2.29 -15.96
CA PRO A 251 -15.35 1.64 -16.26
C PRO A 251 -15.22 0.14 -15.98
N ILE A 252 -15.09 -0.20 -14.72
CA ILE A 252 -15.21 -1.55 -14.22
C ILE A 252 -16.46 -1.57 -13.35
N PRO A 253 -17.60 -1.54 -13.98
CA PRO A 253 -18.49 -2.63 -13.90
C PRO A 253 -18.36 -3.39 -15.22
N PHE A 254 -17.76 -4.55 -15.19
CA PHE A 254 -17.90 -5.45 -16.31
C PHE A 254 -19.38 -5.77 -16.42
N SER A 255 -20.05 -5.16 -17.38
CA SER A 255 -21.35 -5.66 -17.81
C SER A 255 -21.08 -6.91 -18.66
N TYR A 256 -21.14 -8.06 -18.03
CA TYR A 256 -21.14 -9.31 -18.75
C TYR A 256 -22.59 -9.76 -18.92
N GLN A 257 -23.04 -9.95 -20.15
CA GLN A 257 -24.39 -10.36 -20.50
C GLN A 257 -25.51 -9.52 -19.83
N GLY A 258 -25.30 -8.21 -19.68
CA GLY A 258 -26.30 -7.29 -19.10
C GLY A 258 -26.43 -7.39 -17.57
N ARG A 259 -25.58 -8.14 -16.89
CA ARG A 259 -25.48 -8.17 -15.43
C ARG A 259 -24.28 -7.35 -14.98
N GLN A 260 -24.45 -6.53 -13.97
CA GLN A 260 -23.34 -5.90 -13.28
C GLN A 260 -22.51 -7.01 -12.63
N SER A 261 -21.27 -7.14 -13.02
CA SER A 261 -20.32 -7.96 -12.31
C SER A 261 -19.60 -7.14 -11.24
N LEU A 262 -19.03 -7.84 -10.34
CA LEU A 262 -18.29 -7.46 -9.14
C LEU A 262 -17.70 -6.04 -9.17
N SER A 263 -17.99 -5.32 -8.12
CA SER A 263 -17.33 -4.07 -7.76
C SER A 263 -15.87 -4.33 -7.33
N MET A 264 -15.09 -3.27 -7.22
CA MET A 264 -13.82 -3.26 -6.51
C MET A 264 -13.96 -3.85 -5.12
N MET A 265 -12.86 -4.26 -4.49
CA MET A 265 -12.88 -4.88 -3.16
C MET A 265 -13.45 -3.95 -2.10
N TYR A 266 -13.03 -2.70 -2.11
CA TYR A 266 -13.34 -1.74 -1.06
C TYR A 266 -14.25 -0.61 -1.53
N GLY A 267 -13.89 0.05 -2.60
CA GLY A 267 -14.49 1.32 -3.00
C GLY A 267 -14.38 2.41 -1.93
N PRO A 268 -15.11 3.52 -2.08
CA PRO A 268 -15.08 4.61 -1.10
C PRO A 268 -15.53 4.20 0.31
N GLY A 269 -16.58 3.36 0.40
CA GLY A 269 -17.10 2.88 1.69
C GLY A 269 -16.11 1.95 2.44
N GLY A 270 -15.39 1.11 1.70
CA GLY A 270 -14.35 0.27 2.28
C GLY A 270 -13.15 1.08 2.76
N LEU A 271 -12.74 2.11 2.01
CA LEU A 271 -11.70 3.04 2.47
C LEU A 271 -12.10 3.71 3.79
N ALA A 272 -13.34 4.21 3.89
CA ALA A 272 -13.84 4.82 5.12
C ALA A 272 -13.78 3.85 6.32
N SER A 273 -14.16 2.58 6.10
CA SER A 273 -14.08 1.54 7.15
C SER A 273 -12.64 1.24 7.56
N ILE A 274 -11.71 1.16 6.61
CA ILE A 274 -10.28 0.93 6.85
C ILE A 274 -9.68 2.10 7.67
N VAL A 275 -9.96 3.33 7.26
CA VAL A 275 -9.47 4.52 7.95
C VAL A 275 -10.03 4.59 9.38
N ALA A 276 -11.34 4.34 9.54
CA ALA A 276 -11.97 4.31 10.86
C ALA A 276 -11.32 3.24 11.77
N ALA A 277 -11.10 2.02 11.25
CA ALA A 277 -10.44 0.96 12.00
C ALA A 277 -8.98 1.33 12.38
N ALA A 278 -8.23 1.94 11.47
CA ALA A 278 -6.87 2.40 11.76
C ALA A 278 -6.83 3.49 12.84
N MET A 279 -7.77 4.45 12.77
CA MET A 279 -7.86 5.54 13.75
C MET A 279 -8.37 5.08 15.12
N ASP A 280 -9.21 4.02 15.16
CA ASP A 280 -9.70 3.43 16.40
C ASP A 280 -8.64 2.53 17.07
N ALA A 281 -7.94 1.73 16.27
CA ALA A 281 -6.96 0.77 16.78
C ALA A 281 -5.63 1.41 17.20
N CYS A 282 -5.27 2.56 16.63
CA CYS A 282 -3.96 3.17 16.81
C CYS A 282 -4.04 4.48 17.60
N HIS A 283 -2.96 4.81 18.30
CA HIS A 283 -2.87 6.13 18.94
C HIS A 283 -2.80 7.23 17.87
N PRO A 284 -3.59 8.33 18.01
CA PRO A 284 -3.46 9.50 17.13
C PRO A 284 -2.01 9.99 17.09
N GLY A 285 -1.51 10.25 15.86
CA GLY A 285 -0.11 10.63 15.66
C GLY A 285 0.87 9.45 15.52
N ALA A 286 0.42 8.23 15.79
CA ALA A 286 1.18 6.99 15.54
C ALA A 286 0.70 6.25 14.29
N VAL A 287 0.02 6.95 13.38
CA VAL A 287 -0.49 6.41 12.12
C VAL A 287 -0.04 7.28 10.97
N SER A 288 0.38 6.66 9.89
CA SER A 288 0.66 7.32 8.62
C SER A 288 0.12 6.49 7.47
N PHE A 289 -0.24 7.16 6.38
CA PHE A 289 -0.88 6.53 5.22
C PHE A 289 -0.16 6.92 3.95
N THR A 290 -0.04 5.97 3.02
CA THR A 290 0.34 6.25 1.64
C THR A 290 -0.75 5.77 0.69
N LEU A 291 -1.21 6.66 -0.18
CA LEU A 291 -2.04 6.30 -1.31
C LEU A 291 -1.15 5.65 -2.37
N GLU A 292 -1.08 4.33 -2.35
CA GLU A 292 -0.21 3.55 -3.24
C GLU A 292 -0.94 3.17 -4.53
N ILE A 293 -1.44 4.14 -5.25
CA ILE A 293 -2.19 3.96 -6.48
C ILE A 293 -1.23 3.96 -7.66
N HIS A 294 -0.93 2.77 -8.17
CA HIS A 294 0.00 2.58 -9.29
C HIS A 294 -0.69 2.59 -10.64
N GLN A 295 -1.91 2.09 -10.69
CA GLN A 295 -2.54 1.72 -11.94
C GLN A 295 -3.83 2.49 -12.13
N VAL A 296 -3.74 3.42 -13.01
CA VAL A 296 -4.89 3.94 -13.72
C VAL A 296 -5.08 3.15 -15.01
N GLU A 297 -3.98 2.62 -15.54
CA GLU A 297 -3.93 1.75 -16.71
C GLU A 297 -3.91 0.32 -16.19
N GLY A 298 -5.07 -0.28 -15.97
CA GLY A 298 -5.12 -1.67 -15.54
C GLY A 298 -4.32 -2.58 -16.47
N ARG A 299 -3.52 -3.47 -15.92
CA ARG A 299 -3.11 -4.70 -16.60
C ARG A 299 -4.34 -5.60 -16.72
N LEU A 300 -5.45 -4.99 -17.11
CA LEU A 300 -6.70 -5.68 -17.26
C LEU A 300 -6.56 -6.66 -18.41
N PRO A 301 -6.73 -7.96 -18.20
CA PRO A 301 -6.87 -8.91 -19.30
C PRO A 301 -8.24 -8.71 -19.96
N LEU A 302 -8.54 -7.47 -20.30
CA LEU A 302 -9.79 -7.05 -20.89
C LEU A 302 -9.63 -7.11 -22.38
N GLY A 303 -9.81 -8.26 -22.99
CA GLY A 303 -9.72 -8.44 -24.43
C GLY A 303 -10.11 -7.19 -25.22
N ASP A 304 -11.37 -6.94 -25.40
CA ASP A 304 -11.88 -5.78 -26.16
C ASP A 304 -11.79 -4.43 -25.45
N ALA A 305 -11.69 -4.39 -24.14
CA ALA A 305 -11.48 -3.14 -23.42
C ALA A 305 -10.05 -2.57 -23.62
N SER A 306 -9.13 -3.34 -24.21
CA SER A 306 -7.85 -2.79 -24.68
C SER A 306 -8.05 -1.60 -25.62
N GLY A 307 -9.14 -1.52 -26.35
CA GLY A 307 -9.52 -0.36 -27.17
C GLY A 307 -9.84 0.90 -26.36
N LEU A 308 -10.45 0.76 -25.18
CA LEU A 308 -10.69 1.88 -24.26
C LEU A 308 -9.37 2.42 -23.68
N PHE A 309 -8.41 1.54 -23.46
CA PHE A 309 -7.11 1.88 -22.91
C PHE A 309 -6.04 2.14 -23.98
N SER A 310 -6.31 1.86 -25.26
CA SER A 310 -5.39 2.17 -26.36
C SER A 310 -5.08 3.66 -26.46
N ARG A 311 -6.04 4.52 -26.16
CA ARG A 311 -5.81 5.97 -26.02
C ARG A 311 -4.72 6.31 -25.00
N TRP A 312 -4.61 5.55 -23.94
CA TRP A 312 -3.62 5.78 -22.88
C TRP A 312 -2.22 5.32 -23.29
N ARG A 313 -2.12 4.34 -24.18
CA ARG A 313 -0.81 3.89 -24.73
C ARG A 313 -0.20 4.94 -25.63
N ASP A 314 -1.03 5.74 -26.28
CA ASP A 314 -0.60 6.77 -27.23
C ASP A 314 -0.40 8.15 -26.58
N THR A 315 -0.70 8.29 -25.27
CA THR A 315 -0.51 9.55 -24.54
C THR A 315 0.95 9.78 -24.20
N THR A 316 1.35 11.04 -24.12
CA THR A 316 2.70 11.42 -23.64
C THR A 316 2.89 11.07 -22.17
N ASN A 317 4.12 10.90 -21.73
CA ASN A 317 4.42 10.67 -20.31
C ASN A 317 3.87 11.77 -19.42
N ALA A 318 3.84 13.03 -19.87
CA ALA A 318 3.28 14.16 -19.14
C ALA A 318 1.76 14.03 -18.96
N GLU A 319 1.02 13.60 -20.01
CA GLU A 319 -0.43 13.38 -19.93
C GLU A 319 -0.78 12.24 -19.00
N ARG A 320 -0.06 11.12 -19.08
CA ARG A 320 -0.22 9.98 -18.17
C ARG A 320 0.02 10.38 -16.73
N MET A 321 1.09 11.11 -16.48
CA MET A 321 1.42 11.62 -15.15
C MET A 321 0.33 12.56 -14.63
N ASN A 322 -0.12 13.51 -15.43
CA ASN A 322 -1.18 14.43 -15.03
C ASN A 322 -2.48 13.71 -14.68
N TYR A 323 -2.85 12.71 -15.46
CA TYR A 323 -4.02 11.90 -15.16
C TYR A 323 -3.86 11.12 -13.86
N TRP A 324 -2.73 10.44 -13.68
CA TRP A 324 -2.43 9.71 -12.46
C TRP A 324 -2.45 10.63 -11.23
N LEU A 325 -1.83 11.79 -11.32
CA LEU A 325 -1.85 12.78 -10.23
C LEU A 325 -3.25 13.33 -9.96
N SER A 326 -4.10 13.46 -10.98
CA SER A 326 -5.49 13.87 -10.79
C SER A 326 -6.26 12.80 -10.00
N VAL A 327 -6.09 11.53 -10.35
CA VAL A 327 -6.70 10.41 -9.62
C VAL A 327 -6.17 10.34 -8.18
N LEU A 328 -4.88 10.52 -7.99
CA LEU A 328 -4.29 10.57 -6.65
C LEU A 328 -4.86 11.71 -5.81
N GLY A 329 -5.01 12.91 -6.40
CA GLY A 329 -5.61 14.06 -5.73
C GLY A 329 -7.07 13.84 -5.33
N GLU A 330 -7.86 13.18 -6.17
CA GLU A 330 -9.24 12.82 -5.85
C GLU A 330 -9.33 11.79 -4.71
N ASN A 331 -8.42 10.80 -4.69
CA ASN A 331 -8.33 9.87 -3.55
C ASN A 331 -7.84 10.57 -2.28
N ALA A 332 -6.97 11.58 -2.39
CA ALA A 332 -6.56 12.39 -1.24
C ALA A 332 -7.72 13.19 -0.64
N LEU A 333 -8.62 13.71 -1.47
CA LEU A 333 -9.85 14.37 -1.00
C LEU A 333 -10.75 13.37 -0.27
N LEU A 334 -11.01 12.21 -0.86
CA LEU A 334 -11.77 11.14 -0.22
C LEU A 334 -11.15 10.73 1.12
N MET A 335 -9.82 10.57 1.17
CA MET A 335 -9.11 10.25 2.41
C MET A 335 -9.30 11.33 3.47
N SER A 336 -9.26 12.61 3.08
CA SER A 336 -9.50 13.73 3.99
C SER A 336 -10.92 13.72 4.57
N GLU A 337 -11.92 13.36 3.76
CA GLU A 337 -13.30 13.17 4.22
C GLU A 337 -13.38 12.03 5.26
N CYS A 338 -12.81 10.87 4.93
CA CYS A 338 -12.78 9.72 5.86
C CYS A 338 -12.10 10.06 7.20
N LEU A 339 -10.97 10.79 7.18
CA LEU A 339 -10.27 11.21 8.39
C LEU A 339 -11.11 12.19 9.23
N THR A 340 -11.88 13.08 8.58
CA THR A 340 -12.73 14.03 9.27
C THR A 340 -13.93 13.33 9.93
N GLU A 341 -14.52 12.35 9.27
CA GLU A 341 -15.65 11.57 9.81
C GLU A 341 -15.24 10.65 10.97
N SER A 342 -13.96 10.25 11.00
CA SER A 342 -13.40 9.38 12.06
C SER A 342 -12.98 10.13 13.34
N GLN A 343 -13.06 11.47 13.37
CA GLN A 343 -12.78 12.33 14.51
C GLN A 343 -14.03 12.60 15.33
#